data_2b476ee9d5895ccb1a6d08baf87c654a
#
_entry.id   2b476ee9d5895ccb1a6d08baf87c654a
#
_cell.length_a   1.000
_cell.length_b   1.000
_cell.length_c   1.000
_cell.angle_alpha   90.00
_cell.angle_beta   90.00
_cell.angle_gamma   90.00
#
_symmetry.space_group_name_H-M   'P 1'
#
loop_
_entity.id
_entity.type
_entity.pdbx_description
1 polymer ?
#
loop_
_entity_poly.entity_id
_entity_poly.type
_entity_poly.pdbx_seq_one_letter_code
_entity_poly.pdbx_strand_id
1 'polypeptide(L)'
;MKFIHDRSSNILFSLHDSRVKEIKYHNETLTLQVNKIYEFVEGEKRSYPGEICFEKCDIDLCDVLIFNKTLGEGRFNGKSISLQQFMDEYTDSEFEIIIEGYYGNTTTYTGWLREEGKRPVTAIMYV
;
A
#
# COMPACT_ATOMS: atom_id res chain seq x y z
N MET A 1 1.01 -4.31 16.39
CA MET A 1 -0.05 -3.28 16.55
C MET A 1 -1.12 -3.51 15.49
N LYS A 2 -2.37 -3.39 15.86
CA LYS A 2 -3.51 -3.59 14.96
C LYS A 2 -4.38 -2.34 14.95
N PHE A 3 -4.66 -1.79 13.78
CA PHE A 3 -5.63 -0.71 13.59
C PHE A 3 -6.87 -1.28 12.92
N ILE A 4 -8.02 -0.78 13.32
CA ILE A 4 -9.29 -1.06 12.67
C ILE A 4 -9.80 0.26 12.08
N HIS A 5 -10.01 0.26 10.78
CA HIS A 5 -10.58 1.41 10.07
C HIS A 5 -11.93 1.02 9.49
N ASP A 6 -12.92 1.83 9.75
CA ASP A 6 -14.23 1.76 9.11
C ASP A 6 -14.69 3.19 8.77
N ARG A 7 -15.89 3.33 8.24
CA ARG A 7 -16.40 4.65 7.81
C ARG A 7 -16.56 5.66 8.94
N SER A 8 -16.66 5.18 10.17
CA SER A 8 -16.85 6.04 11.36
C SER A 8 -15.55 6.32 12.10
N SER A 9 -14.47 5.64 11.73
CA SER A 9 -13.18 5.77 12.42
C SER A 9 -12.48 7.07 12.10
N ASN A 10 -11.90 7.69 13.12
CA ASN A 10 -10.90 8.73 12.93
C ASN A 10 -9.57 8.05 12.62
N ILE A 11 -8.91 8.49 11.58
CA ILE A 11 -7.62 7.93 11.20
C ILE A 11 -6.55 8.59 12.04
N LEU A 12 -6.06 7.87 13.05
CA LEU A 12 -5.04 8.35 13.99
C LEU A 12 -3.63 7.84 13.66
N PHE A 13 -3.46 7.26 12.49
CA PHE A 13 -2.18 6.72 12.05
C PHE A 13 -1.81 7.25 10.66
N SER A 14 -0.54 7.14 10.31
CA SER A 14 -0.04 7.47 8.98
C SER A 14 0.87 6.38 8.47
N LEU A 15 0.73 6.06 7.20
CA LEU A 15 1.58 5.13 6.47
C LEU A 15 2.56 5.85 5.54
N HIS A 16 2.66 7.18 5.63
CA HIS A 16 3.60 7.95 4.81
C HIS A 16 5.03 7.44 5.02
N ASP A 17 5.72 7.16 3.94
CA ASP A 17 7.06 6.55 3.91
C ASP A 17 7.13 5.12 4.45
N SER A 18 5.99 4.47 4.67
CA SER A 18 5.95 3.07 5.07
C SER A 18 6.26 2.17 3.89
N ARG A 19 7.07 1.14 4.14
CA ARG A 19 7.43 0.17 3.11
C ARG A 19 6.71 -1.15 3.33
N VAL A 20 6.01 -1.61 2.31
CA VAL A 20 5.33 -2.90 2.34
C VAL A 20 6.37 -3.98 2.12
N LYS A 21 6.56 -4.84 3.12
CA LYS A 21 7.56 -5.92 3.10
C LYS A 21 7.00 -7.22 2.57
N GLU A 22 5.74 -7.50 2.86
CA GLU A 22 5.08 -8.73 2.46
C GLU A 22 3.58 -8.51 2.32
N ILE A 23 2.97 -9.17 1.36
CA ILE A 23 1.54 -9.16 1.14
C ILE A 23 1.05 -10.60 1.20
N LYS A 24 0.04 -10.86 2.03
CA LYS A 24 -0.58 -12.18 2.20
C LYS A 24 -2.08 -12.09 2.02
N TYR A 25 -2.66 -13.13 1.44
CA TYR A 25 -4.10 -13.24 1.34
C TYR A 25 -4.56 -14.61 1.81
N HIS A 26 -5.42 -14.64 2.81
CA HIS A 26 -5.94 -15.87 3.39
C HIS A 26 -7.31 -15.62 4.02
N ASN A 27 -8.28 -16.52 3.75
CA ASN A 27 -9.64 -16.44 4.30
C ASN A 27 -10.27 -15.04 4.11
N GLU A 28 -10.24 -14.53 2.88
CA GLU A 28 -10.78 -13.21 2.53
C GLU A 28 -10.16 -12.05 3.30
N THR A 29 -9.00 -12.26 3.90
CA THR A 29 -8.24 -11.22 4.59
C THR A 29 -6.95 -10.95 3.84
N LEU A 30 -6.79 -9.71 3.39
CA LEU A 30 -5.56 -9.22 2.80
C LEU A 30 -4.73 -8.56 3.89
N THR A 31 -3.49 -8.98 4.04
CA THR A 31 -2.57 -8.45 5.04
C THR A 31 -1.34 -7.86 4.38
N LEU A 32 -1.05 -6.60 4.69
CA LEU A 32 0.16 -5.93 4.28
C LEU A 32 1.08 -5.81 5.49
N GLN A 33 2.26 -6.42 5.44
CA GLN A 33 3.28 -6.20 6.46
C GLN A 33 4.09 -4.96 6.09
N VAL A 34 4.16 -4.00 6.99
CA VAL A 34 4.88 -2.74 6.78
C VAL A 34 5.97 -2.56 7.83
N ASN A 35 7.03 -1.87 7.44
CA ASN A 35 8.16 -1.63 8.35
C ASN A 35 7.84 -0.61 9.43
N LYS A 36 6.92 0.30 9.19
CA LYS A 36 6.52 1.30 10.19
C LYS A 36 5.11 1.82 9.95
N ILE A 37 4.42 2.04 11.04
CA ILE A 37 3.14 2.76 11.10
C ILE A 37 3.37 3.90 12.07
N TYR A 38 3.05 5.12 11.68
CA TYR A 38 3.13 6.28 12.55
C TYR A 38 1.83 6.47 13.29
N GLU A 39 1.92 6.61 14.60
CA GLU A 39 0.79 6.93 15.47
C GLU A 39 1.05 8.29 16.11
N PHE A 40 0.00 9.11 16.20
CA PHE A 40 0.06 10.40 16.84
C PHE A 40 -0.69 10.33 18.17
N VAL A 41 0.02 10.36 19.29
CA VAL A 41 -0.55 10.30 20.64
C VAL A 41 -0.07 11.52 21.41
N GLU A 42 -1.02 12.36 21.88
CA GLU A 42 -0.72 13.54 22.69
C GLU A 42 0.33 14.48 22.05
N GLY A 43 0.26 14.63 20.73
CA GLY A 43 1.20 15.46 19.98
C GLY A 43 2.56 14.82 19.69
N GLU A 44 2.79 13.61 20.16
CA GLU A 44 4.00 12.85 19.88
C GLU A 44 3.79 11.88 18.73
N LYS A 45 4.79 11.77 17.88
CA LYS A 45 4.82 10.82 16.78
C LYS A 45 5.60 9.58 17.21
N ARG A 46 4.93 8.44 17.16
CA ARG A 46 5.55 7.13 17.44
C ARG A 46 5.48 6.28 16.19
N SER A 47 6.46 5.41 15.99
CA SER A 47 6.44 4.48 14.86
C SER A 47 6.67 3.06 15.34
N TYR A 48 5.98 2.12 14.68
CA TYR A 48 6.05 0.69 14.98
C TYR A 48 5.99 -0.09 13.68
N PRO A 49 6.70 -1.21 13.59
CA PRO A 49 6.38 -2.18 12.53
C PRO A 49 4.99 -2.76 12.79
N GLY A 50 4.27 -3.10 11.74
CA GLY A 50 2.93 -3.61 11.93
C GLY A 50 2.33 -4.22 10.68
N GLU A 51 1.06 -4.56 10.79
CA GLU A 51 0.28 -5.15 9.73
C GLU A 51 -0.98 -4.33 9.48
N ILE A 52 -1.36 -4.23 8.21
CA ILE A 52 -2.63 -3.65 7.81
C ILE A 52 -3.47 -4.79 7.26
N CYS A 53 -4.63 -5.01 7.87
CA CYS A 53 -5.53 -6.09 7.50
C CYS A 53 -6.81 -5.52 6.87
N PHE A 54 -7.14 -6.02 5.69
CA PHE A 54 -8.40 -5.74 5.03
C PHE A 54 -9.26 -6.98 5.11
N GLU A 55 -10.23 -6.97 6.03
CA GLU A 55 -11.16 -8.06 6.23
C GLU A 55 -12.26 -8.04 5.18
N LYS A 56 -12.77 -9.21 4.81
CA LYS A 56 -13.81 -9.37 3.77
C LYS A 56 -13.38 -8.71 2.44
N CYS A 57 -12.11 -8.88 2.12
CA CYS A 57 -11.52 -8.35 0.90
C CYS A 57 -11.70 -9.34 -0.24
N ASP A 58 -12.30 -8.89 -1.34
CA ASP A 58 -12.32 -9.65 -2.58
C ASP A 58 -11.08 -9.30 -3.39
N ILE A 59 -10.10 -10.19 -3.38
CA ILE A 59 -8.81 -9.94 -4.06
C ILE A 59 -8.97 -9.75 -5.57
N ASP A 60 -10.04 -10.31 -6.16
CA ASP A 60 -10.30 -10.15 -7.60
C ASP A 60 -10.70 -8.71 -7.97
N LEU A 61 -11.09 -7.90 -6.98
CA LEU A 61 -11.40 -6.49 -7.16
C LEU A 61 -10.21 -5.57 -6.85
N CYS A 62 -9.06 -6.14 -6.50
CA CYS A 62 -7.87 -5.38 -6.14
C CYS A 62 -6.89 -5.35 -7.31
N ASP A 63 -6.38 -4.17 -7.62
CA ASP A 63 -5.48 -3.95 -8.75
C ASP A 63 -4.26 -3.14 -8.36
N VAL A 64 -3.21 -3.25 -9.15
CA VAL A 64 -2.02 -2.41 -9.04
C VAL A 64 -1.74 -1.78 -10.40
N LEU A 65 -1.63 -0.47 -10.41
CA LEU A 65 -1.26 0.29 -11.59
C LEU A 65 0.22 0.63 -11.47
N ILE A 66 1.01 0.18 -12.44
CA ILE A 66 2.47 0.37 -12.43
C ILE A 66 2.87 1.24 -13.62
N PHE A 67 3.51 2.36 -13.34
CA PHE A 67 3.97 3.28 -14.35
C PHE A 67 5.41 2.98 -14.76
N ASN A 68 5.80 3.45 -15.94
CA ASN A 68 7.14 3.22 -16.45
C ASN A 68 8.20 4.18 -15.87
N LYS A 69 7.77 5.20 -15.13
CA LYS A 69 8.64 6.18 -14.46
C LYS A 69 7.88 6.90 -13.35
N THR A 70 8.52 7.82 -12.67
CA THR A 70 7.84 8.64 -11.67
C THR A 70 6.90 9.65 -12.33
N LEU A 71 5.74 9.89 -11.71
CA LEU A 71 4.81 10.93 -12.15
C LEU A 71 5.50 12.29 -11.97
N GLY A 72 5.37 13.17 -12.95
CA GLY A 72 6.03 14.47 -12.96
C GLY A 72 7.25 14.53 -13.87
N GLU A 73 7.70 13.42 -14.42
CA GLU A 73 8.80 13.37 -15.38
C GLU A 73 8.32 13.53 -16.84
N GLY A 74 7.25 14.27 -17.06
CA GLY A 74 6.67 14.48 -18.38
C GLY A 74 5.73 13.37 -18.80
N ARG A 75 5.81 12.93 -20.05
CA ARG A 75 4.91 11.89 -20.56
C ARG A 75 5.26 10.52 -19.95
N PHE A 76 4.24 9.80 -19.49
CA PHE A 76 4.39 8.48 -18.90
C PHE A 76 3.29 7.56 -19.41
N ASN A 77 3.52 6.27 -19.28
CA ASN A 77 2.52 5.23 -19.49
C ASN A 77 2.63 4.19 -18.38
N GLY A 78 1.66 3.31 -18.31
CA GLY A 78 1.64 2.28 -17.29
C GLY A 78 0.79 1.10 -17.70
N LYS A 79 0.78 0.10 -16.83
CA LYS A 79 -0.04 -1.10 -16.99
C LYS A 79 -0.81 -1.36 -15.71
N SER A 80 -2.01 -1.94 -15.84
CA SER A 80 -2.80 -2.40 -14.72
C SER A 80 -2.69 -3.92 -14.64
N ILE A 81 -2.38 -4.42 -13.47
CA ILE A 81 -2.37 -5.87 -13.19
C ILE A 81 -3.20 -6.15 -11.96
N SER A 82 -3.68 -7.38 -11.82
CA SER A 82 -4.38 -7.76 -10.59
C SER A 82 -3.42 -7.76 -9.40
N LEU A 83 -3.95 -7.56 -8.21
CA LEU A 83 -3.13 -7.65 -6.99
C LEU A 83 -2.52 -9.04 -6.85
N GLN A 84 -3.24 -10.09 -7.23
CA GLN A 84 -2.70 -11.45 -7.19
C GLN A 84 -1.49 -11.59 -8.11
N GLN A 85 -1.57 -11.06 -9.33
CA GLN A 85 -0.44 -11.06 -10.26
C GLN A 85 0.74 -10.26 -9.68
N PHE A 86 0.46 -9.13 -9.06
CA PHE A 86 1.49 -8.32 -8.39
C PHE A 86 2.18 -9.13 -7.29
N MET A 87 1.43 -9.83 -6.45
CA MET A 87 1.98 -10.67 -5.39
C MET A 87 2.87 -11.79 -5.95
N ASP A 88 2.48 -12.36 -7.08
CA ASP A 88 3.23 -13.48 -7.70
C ASP A 88 4.50 -13.03 -8.42
N GLU A 89 4.47 -11.87 -9.08
CA GLU A 89 5.55 -11.42 -9.98
C GLU A 89 6.53 -10.42 -9.34
N TYR A 90 6.12 -9.72 -8.29
CA TYR A 90 6.92 -8.64 -7.68
C TYR A 90 7.39 -8.98 -6.27
N THR A 91 7.76 -10.26 -6.05
CA THR A 91 8.19 -10.75 -4.73
C THR A 91 9.48 -10.11 -4.23
N ASP A 92 10.36 -9.68 -5.14
CA ASP A 92 11.64 -9.04 -4.79
C ASP A 92 11.59 -7.51 -4.85
N SER A 93 10.38 -6.97 -4.99
CA SER A 93 10.19 -5.51 -5.01
C SER A 93 9.74 -5.01 -3.66
N GLU A 94 9.89 -3.69 -3.48
CA GLU A 94 9.44 -3.00 -2.29
C GLU A 94 8.56 -1.83 -2.68
N PHE A 95 7.35 -1.80 -2.14
CA PHE A 95 6.42 -0.69 -2.37
C PHE A 95 6.46 0.26 -1.17
N GLU A 96 6.82 1.52 -1.44
CA GLU A 96 6.85 2.57 -0.43
C GLU A 96 5.61 3.45 -0.58
N ILE A 97 4.77 3.49 0.44
CA ILE A 97 3.54 4.28 0.45
C ILE A 97 3.88 5.74 0.70
N ILE A 98 3.46 6.63 -0.19
CA ILE A 98 3.65 8.08 -0.04
C ILE A 98 2.32 8.76 0.27
N ILE A 99 1.26 8.35 -0.39
CA ILE A 99 -0.08 8.94 -0.23
C ILE A 99 -1.08 7.83 0.06
N GLU A 100 -1.90 8.06 1.07
CA GLU A 100 -3.02 7.20 1.44
C GLU A 100 -4.33 7.87 1.07
N GLY A 101 -5.26 7.13 0.50
CA GLY A 101 -6.60 7.61 0.22
C GLY A 101 -7.64 6.59 0.65
N TYR A 102 -8.66 7.04 1.33
CA TYR A 102 -9.76 6.20 1.81
C TYR A 102 -11.08 6.81 1.38
N TYR A 103 -11.85 6.08 0.59
CA TYR A 103 -13.16 6.52 0.12
C TYR A 103 -14.15 5.36 0.09
N GLY A 104 -15.16 5.43 0.92
CA GLY A 104 -16.12 4.34 1.05
C GLY A 104 -15.43 3.05 1.50
N ASN A 105 -15.53 2.01 0.71
CA ASN A 105 -14.88 0.72 0.96
C ASN A 105 -13.60 0.54 0.15
N THR A 106 -13.08 1.61 -0.46
CA THR A 106 -11.89 1.56 -1.31
C THR A 106 -10.72 2.25 -0.62
N THR A 107 -9.58 1.58 -0.63
CA THR A 107 -8.31 2.13 -0.17
C THR A 107 -7.37 2.26 -1.36
N THR A 108 -6.71 3.40 -1.47
CA THR A 108 -5.74 3.68 -2.52
C THR A 108 -4.41 4.06 -1.88
N TYR A 109 -3.35 3.36 -2.26
CA TYR A 109 -1.99 3.70 -1.86
C TYR A 109 -1.22 4.10 -3.11
N THR A 110 -0.72 5.32 -3.14
CA THR A 110 0.14 5.81 -4.20
C THR A 110 1.56 5.94 -3.65
N GLY A 111 2.53 5.44 -4.39
CA GLY A 111 3.89 5.50 -3.92
C GLY A 111 4.91 5.04 -4.95
N TRP A 112 6.04 4.57 -4.45
CA TRP A 112 7.19 4.19 -5.24
C TRP A 112 7.36 2.68 -5.22
N LEU A 113 7.46 2.09 -6.40
CA LEU A 113 7.84 0.69 -6.54
C LEU A 113 9.34 0.63 -6.80
N ARG A 114 10.05 -0.03 -5.91
CA ARG A 114 11.50 -0.18 -5.96
C ARG A 114 11.87 -1.61 -6.30
N GLU A 115 12.61 -1.78 -7.37
CA GLU A 115 13.20 -3.06 -7.75
C GLU A 115 14.72 -2.91 -7.78
N GLU A 116 15.44 -3.92 -7.32
CA GLU A 116 16.89 -3.89 -7.28
C GLU A 116 17.49 -3.66 -8.66
N GLY A 117 18.43 -2.72 -8.75
CA GLY A 117 19.11 -2.39 -10.01
C GLY A 117 18.31 -1.54 -10.97
N LYS A 118 17.10 -1.11 -10.58
CA LYS A 118 16.23 -0.28 -11.43
C LYS A 118 15.90 1.05 -10.75
N ARG A 119 15.59 2.06 -11.56
CA ARG A 119 15.05 3.32 -11.04
C ARG A 119 13.66 3.08 -10.45
N PRO A 120 13.32 3.72 -9.33
CA PRO A 120 11.97 3.65 -8.79
C PRO A 120 10.95 4.18 -9.78
N VAL A 121 9.78 3.57 -9.80
CA VAL A 121 8.65 4.03 -10.61
C VAL A 121 7.45 4.27 -9.71
N THR A 122 6.50 5.06 -10.17
CA THR A 122 5.25 5.26 -9.44
C THR A 122 4.35 4.04 -9.60
N ALA A 123 3.72 3.62 -8.51
CA ALA A 123 2.69 2.60 -8.53
C ALA A 123 1.51 3.04 -7.67
N ILE A 124 0.32 2.56 -8.02
CA ILE A 124 -0.91 2.82 -7.28
C ILE A 124 -1.57 1.48 -6.99
N MET A 125 -1.78 1.19 -5.71
CA MET A 125 -2.44 -0.03 -5.27
C MET A 125 -3.88 0.30 -4.87
N TYR A 126 -4.83 -0.41 -5.46
CA TYR A 126 -6.26 -0.28 -5.16
C TYR A 126 -6.73 -1.52 -4.40
N VAL A 127 -7.25 -1.30 -3.22
CA VAL A 127 -7.73 -2.40 -2.35
C VAL A 127 -9.20 -2.21 -1.99
#